data_149f0153753bf9b061ea830e46fd35f2
#
_entry.id   149f0153753bf9b061ea830e46fd35f2
#
_cell.length_a   1.000
_cell.length_b   1.000
_cell.length_c   1.000
_cell.angle_alpha   90.00
_cell.angle_beta   90.00
_cell.angle_gamma   90.00
#
_symmetry.space_group_name_H-M   'P 1'
#
loop_
_entity.id
_entity.type
_entity.pdbx_description
1 polymer ?
#
loop_
_entity_poly.entity_id
_entity_poly.type
_entity_poly.pdbx_seq_one_letter_code
_entity_poly.pdbx_strand_id
1 'polypeptide(L)'
;MTISSASPPPAQHRGTLAWAIAVLFGVTGLGSAAVAVALPAIANDLNLTAGRAALVVSCYSLALAVGSALFGRLGDFFGIRLPLLVGISIMVTAACAGALVDSLPALIATRTLQGLGAAAVPALTIAAVQALFSGDSRARAMATYSGIGATINALGPVAGALLVDPFGWRPVVAIPVLTLLIVPLVRRDLPTDRQQGATLDPAGVALIGGAAIGAVMSLQASTLGPIVAAAGGALLLVCGPTAVLRSRWRPHGVVPAGLVSDRIARRSLLTAVSLPAAWFGILVAVPTVLIADGWSGARVGLLLVPCAALGIVAPRITGPMLIRFGAPRSQLLATIGTTSAIALAAMGAARVDAVALIAATLVLVLAFGLGQPAMTALVADSVPVNTRGGALGLLTLVFLLGGSLGAAAVGGLGEAIGFPRAMLVLAVLPMIATVALVRPSPSTRPRSEPRHRHRHRHQEIP
;
A
#
# COMPACT_ATOMS: atom_id res chain seq x y z
N MET A 1 39.42 -6.87 -11.55
CA MET A 1 38.43 -7.94 -11.40
C MET A 1 37.31 -7.66 -12.38
N THR A 2 37.24 -8.42 -13.46
CA THR A 2 36.31 -8.25 -14.59
C THR A 2 34.90 -8.58 -14.12
N ILE A 3 34.02 -7.57 -14.23
CA ILE A 3 32.58 -7.72 -14.02
C ILE A 3 32.08 -8.70 -15.11
N SER A 4 31.72 -9.90 -14.73
CA SER A 4 31.07 -10.88 -15.61
C SER A 4 29.72 -10.30 -16.03
N SER A 5 29.67 -9.68 -17.19
CA SER A 5 28.43 -9.29 -17.85
C SER A 5 27.70 -10.54 -18.30
N ALA A 6 26.84 -11.09 -17.45
CA ALA A 6 25.87 -12.08 -17.90
C ALA A 6 25.09 -11.46 -19.06
N SER A 7 25.14 -12.09 -20.22
CA SER A 7 24.40 -11.65 -21.41
C SER A 7 22.92 -11.53 -21.07
N PRO A 8 22.27 -10.44 -21.48
CA PRO A 8 20.86 -10.22 -21.14
C PRO A 8 20.02 -11.36 -21.75
N PRO A 9 19.05 -11.92 -20.98
CA PRO A 9 18.22 -13.02 -21.46
C PRO A 9 17.45 -12.63 -22.73
N PRO A 10 17.08 -13.60 -23.59
CA PRO A 10 16.37 -13.35 -24.86
C PRO A 10 15.04 -12.59 -24.61
N ALA A 11 14.59 -11.82 -25.59
CA ALA A 11 13.46 -10.90 -25.45
C ALA A 11 12.15 -11.59 -25.01
N GLN A 12 11.91 -12.82 -25.47
CA GLN A 12 10.75 -13.62 -25.03
C GLN A 12 10.81 -13.99 -23.55
N HIS A 13 11.98 -14.37 -23.05
CA HIS A 13 12.20 -14.70 -21.64
C HIS A 13 11.98 -13.48 -20.73
N ARG A 14 12.37 -12.28 -21.18
CA ARG A 14 12.13 -11.02 -20.45
C ARG A 14 10.64 -10.69 -20.31
N GLY A 15 9.84 -10.94 -21.35
CA GLY A 15 8.39 -10.75 -21.29
C GLY A 15 7.74 -11.68 -20.26
N THR A 16 8.06 -12.96 -20.31
CA THR A 16 7.54 -13.97 -19.35
C THR A 16 7.93 -13.65 -17.91
N LEU A 17 9.17 -13.18 -17.69
CA LEU A 17 9.65 -12.80 -16.35
C LEU A 17 8.90 -11.59 -15.80
N ALA A 18 8.69 -10.54 -16.60
CA ALA A 18 7.89 -9.39 -16.19
C ALA A 18 6.45 -9.76 -15.82
N TRP A 19 5.84 -10.67 -16.60
CA TRP A 19 4.54 -11.26 -16.32
C TRP A 19 4.52 -12.03 -15.00
N ALA A 20 5.47 -12.93 -14.80
CA ALA A 20 5.54 -13.74 -13.58
C ALA A 20 5.72 -12.87 -12.32
N ILE A 21 6.56 -11.84 -12.37
CA ILE A 21 6.74 -10.87 -11.29
C ILE A 21 5.43 -10.09 -11.02
N ALA A 22 4.71 -9.69 -12.07
CA ALA A 22 3.43 -8.98 -11.95
C ALA A 22 2.33 -9.87 -11.34
N VAL A 23 2.26 -11.15 -11.74
CA VAL A 23 1.31 -12.11 -11.19
C VAL A 23 1.62 -12.41 -9.73
N LEU A 24 2.90 -12.56 -9.36
CA LEU A 24 3.32 -12.74 -7.97
C LEU A 24 2.83 -11.60 -7.07
N PHE A 25 3.02 -10.36 -7.52
CA PHE A 25 2.51 -9.18 -6.82
C PHE A 25 0.97 -9.16 -6.75
N GLY A 26 0.30 -9.43 -7.86
CA GLY A 26 -1.15 -9.43 -7.95
C GLY A 26 -1.81 -10.47 -7.04
N VAL A 27 -1.29 -11.70 -7.00
CA VAL A 27 -1.83 -12.78 -6.14
C VAL A 27 -1.64 -12.46 -4.65
N THR A 28 -0.52 -11.83 -4.29
CA THR A 28 -0.31 -11.36 -2.90
C THR A 28 -1.36 -10.32 -2.51
N GLY A 29 -1.63 -9.34 -3.38
CA GLY A 29 -2.66 -8.33 -3.17
C GLY A 29 -4.08 -8.88 -3.16
N LEU A 30 -4.39 -9.81 -4.09
CA LEU A 30 -5.67 -10.50 -4.17
C LEU A 30 -6.03 -11.19 -2.85
N GLY A 31 -5.08 -11.92 -2.23
CA GLY A 31 -5.30 -12.58 -0.94
C GLY A 31 -5.63 -11.57 0.17
N SER A 32 -4.98 -10.41 0.19
CA SER A 32 -5.27 -9.35 1.16
C SER A 32 -6.68 -8.76 0.99
N ALA A 33 -7.07 -8.45 -0.24
CA ALA A 33 -8.38 -7.88 -0.55
C ALA A 33 -9.52 -8.88 -0.34
N ALA A 34 -9.29 -10.17 -0.63
CA ALA A 34 -10.27 -11.23 -0.44
C ALA A 34 -10.65 -11.42 1.04
N VAL A 35 -9.67 -11.36 1.95
CA VAL A 35 -9.91 -11.53 3.39
C VAL A 35 -10.79 -10.41 3.96
N ALA A 36 -10.72 -9.19 3.42
CA ALA A 36 -11.59 -8.11 3.88
C ALA A 36 -13.09 -8.42 3.66
N VAL A 37 -13.41 -9.10 2.55
CA VAL A 37 -14.79 -9.56 2.27
C VAL A 37 -15.19 -10.77 3.14
N ALA A 38 -14.23 -11.58 3.56
CA ALA A 38 -14.45 -12.72 4.44
C ALA A 38 -14.64 -12.33 5.93
N LEU A 39 -14.43 -11.06 6.32
CA LEU A 39 -14.52 -10.63 7.72
C LEU A 39 -15.85 -10.99 8.42
N PRO A 40 -17.02 -10.81 7.80
CA PRO A 40 -18.28 -11.21 8.43
C PRO A 40 -18.36 -12.73 8.70
N ALA A 41 -17.85 -13.56 7.78
CA ALA A 41 -17.80 -15.01 7.98
C ALA A 41 -16.83 -15.39 9.12
N ILE A 42 -15.69 -14.73 9.22
CA ILE A 42 -14.75 -14.89 10.34
C ILE A 42 -15.41 -14.47 11.65
N ALA A 43 -16.13 -13.33 11.65
CA ALA A 43 -16.82 -12.84 12.82
C ALA A 43 -17.89 -13.83 13.33
N ASN A 44 -18.68 -14.40 12.41
CA ASN A 44 -19.71 -15.37 12.74
C ASN A 44 -19.11 -16.70 13.25
N ASP A 45 -18.09 -17.24 12.56
CA ASP A 45 -17.48 -18.53 12.92
C ASP A 45 -16.75 -18.48 14.28
N LEU A 46 -16.08 -17.38 14.58
CA LEU A 46 -15.34 -17.19 15.82
C LEU A 46 -16.09 -16.41 16.91
N ASN A 47 -17.40 -16.11 16.70
CA ASN A 47 -18.24 -15.33 17.62
C ASN A 47 -17.60 -13.99 18.02
N LEU A 48 -17.20 -13.20 17.04
CA LEU A 48 -16.51 -11.93 17.21
C LEU A 48 -17.42 -10.74 16.87
N THR A 49 -17.13 -9.60 17.47
CA THR A 49 -17.65 -8.32 17.01
C THR A 49 -16.96 -7.87 15.71
N ALA A 50 -17.59 -6.99 14.96
CA ALA A 50 -17.03 -6.46 13.71
C ALA A 50 -15.66 -5.78 13.92
N GLY A 51 -15.48 -5.05 15.03
CA GLY A 51 -14.22 -4.41 15.38
C GLY A 51 -13.11 -5.42 15.66
N ARG A 52 -13.42 -6.52 16.37
CA ARG A 52 -12.45 -7.61 16.60
C ARG A 52 -12.07 -8.31 15.30
N ALA A 53 -13.01 -8.57 14.42
CA ALA A 53 -12.73 -9.14 13.11
C ALA A 53 -11.84 -8.22 12.25
N ALA A 54 -12.06 -6.89 12.29
CA ALA A 54 -11.25 -5.93 11.56
C ALA A 54 -9.75 -5.95 11.94
N LEU A 55 -9.38 -6.43 13.14
CA LEU A 55 -7.98 -6.64 13.53
C LEU A 55 -7.25 -7.60 12.58
N VAL A 56 -7.94 -8.57 12.02
CA VAL A 56 -7.40 -9.56 11.07
C VAL A 56 -6.80 -8.88 9.83
N VAL A 57 -7.45 -7.82 9.34
CA VAL A 57 -6.96 -7.00 8.21
C VAL A 57 -5.95 -5.96 8.68
N SER A 58 -6.22 -5.29 9.81
CA SER A 58 -5.37 -4.21 10.31
C SER A 58 -3.97 -4.72 10.68
N CYS A 59 -3.87 -5.85 11.40
CA CYS A 59 -2.59 -6.42 11.81
C CYS A 59 -1.77 -6.92 10.60
N TYR A 60 -2.42 -7.51 9.61
CA TYR A 60 -1.78 -7.89 8.35
C TYR A 60 -1.22 -6.65 7.62
N SER A 61 -2.03 -5.62 7.42
CA SER A 61 -1.64 -4.40 6.68
C SER A 61 -0.53 -3.65 7.41
N LEU A 62 -0.59 -3.60 8.75
CA LEU A 62 0.45 -3.01 9.59
C LEU A 62 1.79 -3.75 9.46
N ALA A 63 1.76 -5.08 9.57
CA ALA A 63 2.95 -5.92 9.43
C ALA A 63 3.54 -5.82 8.01
N LEU A 64 2.69 -5.77 6.99
CA LEU A 64 3.07 -5.55 5.59
C LEU A 64 3.75 -4.18 5.42
N ALA A 65 3.23 -3.13 6.04
CA ALA A 65 3.80 -1.79 5.97
C ALA A 65 5.20 -1.74 6.60
N VAL A 66 5.34 -2.20 7.84
CA VAL A 66 6.61 -2.21 8.57
C VAL A 66 7.61 -3.15 7.90
N GLY A 67 7.15 -4.34 7.49
CA GLY A 67 7.95 -5.34 6.80
C GLY A 67 8.50 -4.87 5.47
N SER A 68 7.77 -4.01 4.72
CA SER A 68 8.22 -3.52 3.41
C SER A 68 9.51 -2.69 3.52
N ALA A 69 9.64 -1.86 4.56
CA ALA A 69 10.86 -1.13 4.83
C ALA A 69 12.02 -2.06 5.22
N LEU A 70 11.72 -3.10 6.01
CA LEU A 70 12.70 -4.11 6.40
C LEU A 70 13.20 -4.92 5.20
N PHE A 71 12.27 -5.50 4.40
CA PHE A 71 12.63 -6.30 3.24
C PHE A 71 13.32 -5.51 2.13
N GLY A 72 12.97 -4.22 1.94
CA GLY A 72 13.72 -3.33 1.05
C GLY A 72 15.19 -3.26 1.44
N ARG A 73 15.49 -3.06 2.73
CA ARG A 73 16.87 -3.04 3.23
C ARG A 73 17.55 -4.41 3.20
N LEU A 74 16.83 -5.49 3.49
CA LEU A 74 17.40 -6.84 3.36
C LEU A 74 17.78 -7.14 1.90
N GLY A 75 17.02 -6.60 0.93
CA GLY A 75 17.36 -6.67 -0.49
C GLY A 75 18.68 -6.00 -0.82
N ASP A 76 18.96 -4.82 -0.24
CA ASP A 76 20.22 -4.12 -0.40
C ASP A 76 21.41 -4.93 0.17
N PHE A 77 21.22 -5.64 1.28
CA PHE A 77 22.26 -6.40 1.96
C PHE A 77 22.54 -7.78 1.37
N PHE A 78 21.49 -8.53 1.08
CA PHE A 78 21.59 -9.95 0.72
C PHE A 78 21.28 -10.22 -0.77
N GLY A 79 21.03 -9.15 -1.55
CA GLY A 79 20.45 -9.27 -2.88
C GLY A 79 18.94 -9.55 -2.81
N ILE A 80 18.28 -9.52 -3.95
CA ILE A 80 16.80 -9.58 -4.02
C ILE A 80 16.29 -11.00 -3.78
N ARG A 81 17.00 -12.01 -4.32
CA ARG A 81 16.53 -13.40 -4.37
C ARG A 81 16.26 -14.00 -3.00
N LEU A 82 17.25 -13.97 -2.10
CA LEU A 82 17.14 -14.63 -0.79
C LEU A 82 16.04 -14.02 0.08
N PRO A 83 15.99 -12.68 0.30
CA PRO A 83 14.93 -12.10 1.13
C PRO A 83 13.53 -12.28 0.53
N LEU A 84 13.38 -12.25 -0.80
CA LEU A 84 12.08 -12.49 -1.44
C LEU A 84 11.59 -13.92 -1.19
N LEU A 85 12.45 -14.93 -1.35
CA LEU A 85 12.08 -16.33 -1.10
C LEU A 85 11.77 -16.58 0.38
N VAL A 86 12.55 -16.00 1.29
CA VAL A 86 12.29 -16.08 2.74
C VAL A 86 10.94 -15.43 3.07
N GLY A 87 10.67 -14.25 2.54
CA GLY A 87 9.39 -13.57 2.75
C GLY A 87 8.20 -14.39 2.24
N ILE A 88 8.29 -14.93 1.03
CA ILE A 88 7.24 -15.80 0.47
C ILE A 88 7.05 -17.06 1.33
N SER A 89 8.13 -17.67 1.82
CA SER A 89 8.05 -18.85 2.69
C SER A 89 7.33 -18.52 4.00
N ILE A 90 7.66 -17.40 4.65
CA ILE A 90 6.97 -16.91 5.85
C ILE A 90 5.48 -16.67 5.55
N MET A 91 5.18 -15.97 4.45
CA MET A 91 3.81 -15.66 4.04
C MET A 91 2.98 -16.93 3.82
N VAL A 92 3.50 -17.90 3.09
CA VAL A 92 2.80 -19.15 2.76
C VAL A 92 2.61 -20.02 4.00
N THR A 93 3.65 -20.20 4.82
CA THR A 93 3.54 -20.98 6.05
C THR A 93 2.52 -20.36 7.01
N ALA A 94 2.54 -19.03 7.15
CA ALA A 94 1.55 -18.33 7.96
C ALA A 94 0.14 -18.39 7.36
N ALA A 95 0.00 -18.40 6.03
CA ALA A 95 -1.29 -18.58 5.35
C ALA A 95 -1.88 -19.98 5.61
N CYS A 96 -1.07 -21.03 5.50
CA CYS A 96 -1.47 -22.39 5.83
C CYS A 96 -1.86 -22.52 7.32
N ALA A 97 -1.03 -22.01 8.21
CA ALA A 97 -1.33 -22.01 9.64
C ALA A 97 -2.63 -21.23 9.95
N GLY A 98 -2.81 -20.06 9.33
CA GLY A 98 -4.00 -19.22 9.52
C GLY A 98 -5.30 -19.87 9.07
N ALA A 99 -5.24 -20.78 8.08
CA ALA A 99 -6.40 -21.55 7.65
C ALA A 99 -6.79 -22.68 8.63
N LEU A 100 -5.93 -23.02 9.57
CA LEU A 100 -6.12 -24.12 10.52
C LEU A 100 -6.47 -23.68 11.95
N VAL A 101 -6.44 -22.37 12.23
CA VAL A 101 -6.69 -21.86 13.59
C VAL A 101 -8.17 -21.60 13.84
N ASP A 102 -8.58 -21.76 15.11
CA ASP A 102 -9.96 -21.60 15.59
C ASP A 102 -10.08 -20.52 16.68
N SER A 103 -9.09 -19.63 16.80
CA SER A 103 -9.13 -18.54 17.78
C SER A 103 -8.63 -17.23 17.20
N LEU A 104 -9.20 -16.10 17.64
CA LEU A 104 -8.77 -14.78 17.20
C LEU A 104 -7.30 -14.47 17.48
N PRO A 105 -6.74 -14.74 18.67
CA PRO A 105 -5.31 -14.47 18.92
C PRO A 105 -4.39 -15.23 17.97
N ALA A 106 -4.67 -16.51 17.71
CA ALA A 106 -3.90 -17.32 16.75
C ALA A 106 -4.06 -16.80 15.32
N LEU A 107 -5.26 -16.39 14.90
CA LEU A 107 -5.52 -15.81 13.60
C LEU A 107 -4.78 -14.46 13.46
N ILE A 108 -4.79 -13.60 14.46
CA ILE A 108 -4.01 -12.34 14.46
C ILE A 108 -2.51 -12.63 14.34
N ALA A 109 -1.99 -13.58 15.09
CA ALA A 109 -0.57 -13.95 15.03
C ALA A 109 -0.17 -14.44 13.63
N THR A 110 -0.95 -15.36 13.05
CA THR A 110 -0.69 -15.87 11.70
C THR A 110 -0.86 -14.79 10.65
N ARG A 111 -1.85 -13.90 10.73
CA ARG A 111 -2.05 -12.77 9.82
C ARG A 111 -0.93 -11.75 9.92
N THR A 112 -0.40 -11.50 11.12
CA THR A 112 0.77 -10.62 11.32
C THR A 112 2.01 -11.21 10.65
N LEU A 113 2.29 -12.49 10.84
CA LEU A 113 3.41 -13.18 10.17
C LEU A 113 3.21 -13.21 8.64
N GLN A 114 1.99 -13.47 8.18
CA GLN A 114 1.64 -13.47 6.77
C GLN A 114 1.86 -12.09 6.14
N GLY A 115 1.44 -11.01 6.82
CA GLY A 115 1.67 -9.63 6.39
C GLY A 115 3.16 -9.28 6.34
N LEU A 116 3.92 -9.69 7.36
CA LEU A 116 5.37 -9.50 7.39
C LEU A 116 6.04 -10.19 6.20
N GLY A 117 5.73 -11.45 5.94
CA GLY A 117 6.27 -12.20 4.78
C GLY A 117 5.81 -11.60 3.45
N ALA A 118 4.54 -11.23 3.32
CA ALA A 118 3.97 -10.59 2.13
C ALA A 118 4.67 -9.28 1.76
N ALA A 119 5.23 -8.57 2.74
CA ALA A 119 5.93 -7.30 2.55
C ALA A 119 7.17 -7.42 1.63
N ALA A 120 7.78 -8.59 1.56
CA ALA A 120 8.89 -8.86 0.64
C ALA A 120 8.47 -8.70 -0.83
N VAL A 121 7.21 -9.02 -1.16
CA VAL A 121 6.77 -9.05 -2.55
C VAL A 121 6.76 -7.65 -3.17
N PRO A 122 5.98 -6.64 -2.71
CA PRO A 122 5.97 -5.33 -3.33
C PRO A 122 7.35 -4.64 -3.28
N ALA A 123 8.09 -4.77 -2.16
CA ALA A 123 9.38 -4.12 -2.00
C ALA A 123 10.44 -4.66 -2.98
N LEU A 124 10.56 -5.98 -3.07
CA LEU A 124 11.65 -6.62 -3.81
C LEU A 124 11.30 -6.91 -5.27
N THR A 125 10.02 -7.06 -5.64
CA THR A 125 9.63 -7.23 -7.04
C THR A 125 9.80 -5.95 -7.84
N ILE A 126 9.51 -4.77 -7.28
CA ILE A 126 9.81 -3.49 -7.91
C ILE A 126 11.32 -3.33 -8.08
N ALA A 127 12.12 -3.65 -7.06
CA ALA A 127 13.57 -3.63 -7.12
C ALA A 127 14.11 -4.60 -8.20
N ALA A 128 13.52 -5.80 -8.32
CA ALA A 128 13.87 -6.76 -9.35
C ALA A 128 13.60 -6.23 -10.76
N VAL A 129 12.44 -5.61 -11.00
CA VAL A 129 12.13 -4.99 -12.30
C VAL A 129 13.14 -3.88 -12.62
N GLN A 130 13.52 -3.06 -11.64
CA GLN A 130 14.50 -2.00 -11.85
C GLN A 130 15.91 -2.52 -12.14
N ALA A 131 16.29 -3.66 -11.55
CA ALA A 131 17.61 -4.27 -11.75
C ALA A 131 17.70 -5.07 -13.05
N LEU A 132 16.63 -5.78 -13.44
CA LEU A 132 16.62 -6.69 -14.58
C LEU A 132 16.34 -6.00 -15.93
N PHE A 133 15.70 -4.83 -15.90
CA PHE A 133 15.27 -4.12 -17.10
C PHE A 133 15.88 -2.72 -17.17
N SER A 134 16.11 -2.20 -18.38
CA SER A 134 16.68 -0.88 -18.63
C SER A 134 15.95 -0.14 -19.75
N GLY A 135 16.03 1.18 -19.79
CA GLY A 135 15.43 2.01 -20.85
C GLY A 135 13.94 1.69 -21.08
N ASP A 136 13.53 1.57 -22.34
CA ASP A 136 12.13 1.28 -22.72
C ASP A 136 11.64 -0.08 -22.24
N SER A 137 12.54 -1.06 -22.08
CA SER A 137 12.16 -2.38 -21.55
C SER A 137 11.74 -2.29 -20.08
N ARG A 138 12.37 -1.40 -19.29
CA ARG A 138 11.98 -1.12 -17.90
C ARG A 138 10.61 -0.46 -17.85
N ALA A 139 10.34 0.53 -18.70
CA ALA A 139 9.05 1.19 -18.76
C ALA A 139 7.92 0.21 -19.08
N ARG A 140 8.13 -0.67 -20.07
CA ARG A 140 7.18 -1.74 -20.41
C ARG A 140 6.99 -2.75 -19.28
N ALA A 141 8.06 -3.20 -18.63
CA ALA A 141 7.98 -4.14 -17.51
C ALA A 141 7.24 -3.53 -16.30
N MET A 142 7.47 -2.24 -15.99
CA MET A 142 6.73 -1.53 -14.94
C MET A 142 5.25 -1.35 -15.29
N ALA A 143 4.92 -1.05 -16.54
CA ALA A 143 3.53 -0.99 -16.99
C ALA A 143 2.82 -2.36 -16.88
N THR A 144 3.50 -3.44 -17.27
CA THR A 144 3.03 -4.82 -17.09
C THR A 144 2.83 -5.16 -15.62
N TYR A 145 3.81 -4.86 -14.77
CA TYR A 145 3.77 -5.05 -13.33
C TYR A 145 2.56 -4.36 -12.70
N SER A 146 2.39 -3.06 -12.99
CA SER A 146 1.29 -2.29 -12.43
C SER A 146 -0.08 -2.71 -12.98
N GLY A 147 -0.18 -2.93 -14.30
CA GLY A 147 -1.45 -3.29 -14.95
C GLY A 147 -1.96 -4.66 -14.54
N ILE A 148 -1.12 -5.69 -14.63
CA ILE A 148 -1.50 -7.06 -14.27
C ILE A 148 -1.70 -7.18 -12.76
N GLY A 149 -0.78 -6.59 -11.97
CA GLY A 149 -0.87 -6.60 -10.52
C GLY A 149 -2.17 -5.95 -10.03
N ALA A 150 -2.53 -4.79 -10.57
CA ALA A 150 -3.78 -4.11 -10.23
C ALA A 150 -5.02 -4.92 -10.65
N THR A 151 -4.99 -5.52 -11.85
CA THR A 151 -6.09 -6.38 -12.35
C THR A 151 -6.33 -7.56 -11.42
N ILE A 152 -5.29 -8.32 -11.08
CA ILE A 152 -5.43 -9.48 -10.20
C ILE A 152 -5.86 -9.05 -8.80
N ASN A 153 -5.31 -7.97 -8.25
CA ASN A 153 -5.69 -7.44 -6.94
C ASN A 153 -7.17 -7.01 -6.91
N ALA A 154 -7.67 -6.37 -7.98
CA ALA A 154 -9.06 -5.95 -8.09
C ALA A 154 -10.06 -7.13 -8.10
N LEU A 155 -9.62 -8.33 -8.45
CA LEU A 155 -10.42 -9.55 -8.37
C LEU A 155 -10.52 -10.11 -6.93
N GLY A 156 -9.73 -9.58 -5.98
CA GLY A 156 -9.69 -10.08 -4.60
C GLY A 156 -11.05 -10.16 -3.92
N PRO A 157 -11.85 -9.10 -3.88
CA PRO A 157 -13.18 -9.13 -3.28
C PRO A 157 -14.11 -10.18 -3.92
N VAL A 158 -14.05 -10.33 -5.24
CA VAL A 158 -14.85 -11.32 -5.98
C VAL A 158 -14.39 -12.74 -5.60
N ALA A 159 -13.09 -12.99 -5.60
CA ALA A 159 -12.54 -14.29 -5.22
C ALA A 159 -12.88 -14.64 -3.76
N GLY A 160 -12.79 -13.66 -2.85
CA GLY A 160 -13.19 -13.83 -1.46
C GLY A 160 -14.66 -14.24 -1.30
N ALA A 161 -15.55 -13.51 -1.96
CA ALA A 161 -16.99 -13.79 -1.91
C ALA A 161 -17.35 -15.16 -2.50
N LEU A 162 -16.77 -15.53 -3.64
CA LEU A 162 -17.02 -16.84 -4.27
C LEU A 162 -16.50 -18.03 -3.45
N LEU A 163 -15.47 -17.82 -2.64
CA LEU A 163 -14.92 -18.88 -1.79
C LEU A 163 -15.62 -18.99 -0.44
N VAL A 164 -16.09 -17.86 0.11
CA VAL A 164 -16.67 -17.82 1.48
C VAL A 164 -17.93 -18.64 1.58
N ASP A 165 -18.88 -18.52 0.66
CA ASP A 165 -20.17 -19.18 0.75
C ASP A 165 -20.07 -20.72 0.72
N PRO A 166 -19.35 -21.37 -0.23
CA PRO A 166 -19.27 -22.84 -0.28
C PRO A 166 -18.21 -23.45 0.65
N PHE A 167 -17.13 -22.74 0.99
CA PHE A 167 -15.98 -23.30 1.68
C PHE A 167 -15.61 -22.59 2.98
N GLY A 168 -16.31 -21.51 3.32
CA GLY A 168 -15.99 -20.65 4.45
C GLY A 168 -14.76 -19.76 4.21
N TRP A 169 -14.31 -19.09 5.27
CA TRP A 169 -13.25 -18.10 5.21
C TRP A 169 -11.82 -18.71 5.15
N ARG A 170 -11.63 -19.96 5.59
CA ARG A 170 -10.32 -20.61 5.69
C ARG A 170 -9.55 -20.66 4.36
N PRO A 171 -10.15 -21.11 3.23
CA PRO A 171 -9.46 -21.07 1.93
C PRO A 171 -9.11 -19.66 1.46
N VAL A 172 -9.87 -18.64 1.88
CA VAL A 172 -9.57 -17.24 1.53
C VAL A 172 -8.26 -16.78 2.16
N VAL A 173 -8.02 -17.16 3.42
CA VAL A 173 -6.74 -16.87 4.10
C VAL A 173 -5.58 -17.62 3.44
N ALA A 174 -5.82 -18.78 2.85
CA ALA A 174 -4.83 -19.62 2.18
C ALA A 174 -4.50 -19.18 0.73
N ILE A 175 -5.23 -18.24 0.10
CA ILE A 175 -5.00 -17.78 -1.28
C ILE A 175 -3.50 -17.50 -1.58
N PRO A 176 -2.71 -16.87 -0.69
CA PRO A 176 -1.28 -16.61 -0.97
C PRO A 176 -0.43 -17.85 -1.23
N VAL A 177 -0.91 -19.06 -0.90
CA VAL A 177 -0.23 -20.34 -1.24
C VAL A 177 -0.05 -20.48 -2.75
N LEU A 178 -0.95 -19.89 -3.54
CA LEU A 178 -0.86 -19.90 -5.01
C LEU A 178 0.42 -19.22 -5.52
N THR A 179 1.07 -18.38 -4.73
CA THR A 179 2.37 -17.80 -5.10
C THR A 179 3.46 -18.85 -5.29
N LEU A 180 3.35 -20.02 -4.66
CA LEU A 180 4.28 -21.14 -4.85
C LEU A 180 4.32 -21.65 -6.30
N LEU A 181 3.23 -21.52 -7.06
CA LEU A 181 3.17 -21.88 -8.47
C LEU A 181 4.01 -20.94 -9.34
N ILE A 182 4.23 -19.71 -8.86
CA ILE A 182 4.90 -18.63 -9.62
C ILE A 182 6.39 -18.56 -9.26
N VAL A 183 6.76 -18.92 -8.02
CA VAL A 183 8.14 -18.87 -7.53
C VAL A 183 9.14 -19.59 -8.45
N PRO A 184 8.87 -20.82 -8.97
CA PRO A 184 9.81 -21.51 -9.86
C PRO A 184 10.15 -20.71 -11.13
N LEU A 185 9.20 -19.89 -11.63
CA LEU A 185 9.33 -19.11 -12.85
C LEU A 185 10.25 -17.89 -12.67
N VAL A 186 10.36 -17.36 -11.45
CA VAL A 186 11.13 -16.13 -11.18
C VAL A 186 12.43 -16.37 -10.43
N ARG A 187 12.53 -17.42 -9.61
CA ARG A 187 13.61 -17.61 -8.64
C ARG A 187 15.03 -17.64 -9.24
N ARG A 188 15.17 -18.13 -10.48
CA ARG A 188 16.47 -18.29 -11.14
C ARG A 188 17.02 -16.98 -11.68
N ASP A 189 16.13 -16.08 -12.09
CA ASP A 189 16.47 -14.82 -12.74
C ASP A 189 16.60 -13.64 -11.77
N LEU A 190 16.20 -13.85 -10.49
CA LEU A 190 16.29 -12.80 -9.47
C LEU A 190 17.74 -12.45 -9.14
N PRO A 191 18.09 -11.15 -9.08
CA PRO A 191 19.43 -10.68 -8.75
C PRO A 191 19.88 -11.15 -7.37
N THR A 192 21.14 -11.57 -7.28
CA THR A 192 21.83 -11.96 -6.05
C THR A 192 22.86 -10.92 -5.61
N ASP A 193 23.07 -9.88 -6.43
CA ASP A 193 24.06 -8.86 -6.19
C ASP A 193 23.68 -8.00 -4.99
N ARG A 194 24.70 -7.69 -4.16
CA ARG A 194 24.57 -6.89 -2.94
C ARG A 194 24.99 -5.46 -3.22
N GLN A 195 24.31 -4.49 -2.63
CA GLN A 195 24.76 -3.10 -2.70
C GLN A 195 25.88 -2.86 -1.68
N GLN A 196 27.05 -2.43 -2.18
CA GLN A 196 28.17 -2.06 -1.32
C GLN A 196 27.83 -0.77 -0.54
N GLY A 197 28.04 -0.78 0.78
CA GLY A 197 27.85 0.38 1.63
C GLY A 197 26.39 0.58 2.16
N ALA A 198 25.50 -0.37 1.97
CA ALA A 198 24.16 -0.32 2.57
C ALA A 198 24.25 -0.32 4.11
N THR A 199 23.53 0.59 4.77
CA THR A 199 23.46 0.67 6.24
C THR A 199 22.05 0.33 6.72
N LEU A 200 21.93 -0.60 7.66
CA LEU A 200 20.66 -0.88 8.34
C LEU A 200 20.40 0.20 9.40
N ASP A 201 19.15 0.66 9.46
CA ASP A 201 18.65 1.47 10.57
C ASP A 201 17.51 0.74 11.29
N PRO A 202 17.82 -0.32 12.05
CA PRO A 202 16.81 -1.13 12.74
C PRO A 202 16.02 -0.32 13.76
N ALA A 203 16.64 0.66 14.39
CA ALA A 203 15.97 1.53 15.34
C ALA A 203 14.98 2.47 14.63
N GLY A 204 15.28 2.97 13.43
CA GLY A 204 14.33 3.74 12.62
C GLY A 204 13.11 2.90 12.21
N VAL A 205 13.31 1.67 11.78
CA VAL A 205 12.23 0.72 11.47
C VAL A 205 11.39 0.43 12.70
N ALA A 206 12.02 0.17 13.87
CA ALA A 206 11.32 -0.10 15.12
C ALA A 206 10.49 1.09 15.61
N LEU A 207 11.01 2.31 15.49
CA LEU A 207 10.28 3.54 15.85
C LEU A 207 9.06 3.78 14.96
N ILE A 208 9.18 3.61 13.64
CA ILE A 208 8.05 3.75 12.72
C ILE A 208 7.03 2.65 12.98
N GLY A 209 7.48 1.41 13.17
CA GLY A 209 6.62 0.28 13.53
C GLY A 209 5.88 0.53 14.85
N GLY A 210 6.59 1.00 15.89
CA GLY A 210 6.00 1.37 17.17
C GLY A 210 4.96 2.47 17.05
N ALA A 211 5.24 3.53 16.28
CA ALA A 211 4.27 4.60 16.04
C ALA A 211 3.01 4.09 15.32
N ALA A 212 3.17 3.21 14.34
CA ALA A 212 2.08 2.61 13.60
C ALA A 212 1.23 1.66 14.45
N ILE A 213 1.88 0.80 15.25
CA ILE A 213 1.20 -0.06 16.23
C ILE A 213 0.41 0.80 17.22
N GLY A 214 1.04 1.84 17.75
CA GLY A 214 0.40 2.78 18.67
C GLY A 214 -0.83 3.45 18.10
N ALA A 215 -0.78 3.90 16.83
CA ALA A 215 -1.91 4.49 16.14
C ALA A 215 -3.07 3.49 15.95
N VAL A 216 -2.78 2.27 15.53
CA VAL A 216 -3.80 1.20 15.37
C VAL A 216 -4.43 0.83 16.70
N MET A 217 -3.62 0.64 17.77
CA MET A 217 -4.15 0.36 19.11
C MET A 217 -5.06 1.47 19.63
N SER A 218 -4.70 2.74 19.38
CA SER A 218 -5.52 3.89 19.80
C SER A 218 -6.87 3.94 19.09
N LEU A 219 -6.92 3.59 17.80
CA LEU A 219 -8.16 3.54 17.00
C LEU A 219 -9.08 2.36 17.37
N GLN A 220 -8.55 1.37 18.06
CA GLN A 220 -9.26 0.17 18.47
C GLN A 220 -9.67 0.21 19.97
N ALA A 221 -9.85 1.41 20.53
CA ALA A 221 -10.19 1.60 21.95
C ALA A 221 -11.47 0.89 22.36
N SER A 222 -12.51 0.89 21.52
CA SER A 222 -13.80 0.21 21.75
C SER A 222 -13.65 -1.32 21.77
N THR A 223 -12.68 -1.85 21.05
CA THR A 223 -12.49 -3.29 20.86
C THR A 223 -11.48 -3.88 21.84
N LEU A 224 -10.37 -3.16 22.09
CA LEU A 224 -9.25 -3.62 22.92
C LEU A 224 -9.28 -3.05 24.35
N GLY A 225 -10.17 -2.11 24.60
CA GLY A 225 -10.32 -1.45 25.89
C GLY A 225 -9.47 -0.18 26.05
N PRO A 226 -9.83 0.70 27.01
CA PRO A 226 -9.23 2.03 27.16
C PRO A 226 -7.76 1.98 27.58
N ILE A 227 -7.35 0.98 28.34
CA ILE A 227 -5.96 0.81 28.79
C ILE A 227 -5.04 0.53 27.59
N VAL A 228 -5.45 -0.38 26.70
CA VAL A 228 -4.70 -0.70 25.47
C VAL A 228 -4.64 0.50 24.54
N ALA A 229 -5.73 1.24 24.41
CA ALA A 229 -5.77 2.47 23.62
C ALA A 229 -4.85 3.57 24.20
N ALA A 230 -4.83 3.75 25.51
CA ALA A 230 -3.92 4.70 26.19
C ALA A 230 -2.45 4.31 25.99
N ALA A 231 -2.12 3.01 26.16
CA ALA A 231 -0.79 2.49 25.86
C ALA A 231 -0.39 2.71 24.40
N GLY A 232 -1.34 2.51 23.46
CA GLY A 232 -1.17 2.82 22.04
C GLY A 232 -0.87 4.30 21.80
N GLY A 233 -1.64 5.18 22.43
CA GLY A 233 -1.42 6.63 22.37
C GLY A 233 -0.04 7.04 22.90
N ALA A 234 0.37 6.51 24.03
CA ALA A 234 1.71 6.73 24.59
C ALA A 234 2.82 6.25 23.64
N LEU A 235 2.65 5.06 23.06
CA LEU A 235 3.60 4.49 22.10
C LEU A 235 3.70 5.38 20.82
N LEU A 236 2.58 5.86 20.31
CA LEU A 236 2.53 6.79 19.17
C LEU A 236 3.24 8.11 19.50
N LEU A 237 2.96 8.68 20.67
CA LEU A 237 3.52 9.98 21.10
C LEU A 237 5.02 9.89 21.39
N VAL A 238 5.54 8.73 21.78
CA VAL A 238 6.97 8.51 21.97
C VAL A 238 7.66 8.18 20.65
N CYS A 239 7.19 7.15 19.96
CA CYS A 239 7.85 6.64 18.76
C CYS A 239 7.74 7.59 17.55
N GLY A 240 6.61 8.27 17.37
CA GLY A 240 6.39 9.16 16.24
C GLY A 240 7.36 10.36 16.22
N PRO A 241 7.37 11.21 17.26
CA PRO A 241 8.32 12.33 17.35
C PRO A 241 9.78 11.87 17.35
N THR A 242 10.09 10.75 18.01
CA THR A 242 11.45 10.20 18.05
C THR A 242 11.91 9.74 16.66
N ALA A 243 11.03 9.13 15.86
CA ALA A 243 11.33 8.75 14.48
C ALA A 243 11.62 10.00 13.61
N VAL A 244 10.82 11.07 13.77
CA VAL A 244 11.04 12.35 13.07
C VAL A 244 12.34 13.02 13.53
N LEU A 245 12.63 13.03 14.82
CA LEU A 245 13.88 13.60 15.35
C LEU A 245 15.09 12.82 14.87
N ARG A 246 15.01 11.47 14.86
CA ARG A 246 16.07 10.59 14.35
C ARG A 246 16.38 10.85 12.88
N SER A 247 15.38 11.18 12.05
CA SER A 247 15.59 11.49 10.62
C SER A 247 16.51 12.70 10.41
N ARG A 248 16.56 13.63 11.38
CA ARG A 248 17.47 14.77 11.35
C ARG A 248 18.92 14.38 11.66
N TRP A 249 19.10 13.38 12.52
CA TRP A 249 20.44 12.89 12.93
C TRP A 249 21.00 11.81 11.99
N ARG A 250 20.10 11.10 11.28
CA ARG A 250 20.46 10.05 10.33
C ARG A 250 19.83 10.34 8.96
N PRO A 251 20.40 11.26 8.15
CA PRO A 251 19.80 11.70 6.88
C PRO A 251 19.68 10.57 5.83
N HIS A 252 20.42 9.47 6.00
CA HIS A 252 20.38 8.26 5.16
C HIS A 252 19.61 7.11 5.86
N GLY A 253 18.86 7.40 6.93
CA GLY A 253 18.01 6.46 7.63
C GLY A 253 16.74 6.07 6.83
N VAL A 254 15.80 5.41 7.52
CA VAL A 254 14.52 4.98 6.92
C VAL A 254 13.69 6.18 6.43
N VAL A 255 13.77 7.32 7.13
CA VAL A 255 13.10 8.57 6.75
C VAL A 255 14.14 9.56 6.22
N PRO A 256 14.24 9.78 4.91
CA PRO A 256 15.14 10.79 4.36
C PRO A 256 14.74 12.20 4.80
N ALA A 257 15.67 12.95 5.40
CA ALA A 257 15.41 14.29 5.94
C ALA A 257 14.88 15.27 4.87
N GLY A 258 15.35 15.15 3.62
CA GLY A 258 14.90 15.96 2.49
C GLY A 258 13.41 15.78 2.17
N LEU A 259 12.86 14.59 2.41
CA LEU A 259 11.45 14.30 2.14
C LEU A 259 10.52 14.99 3.15
N VAL A 260 10.95 15.08 4.41
CA VAL A 260 10.16 15.74 5.47
C VAL A 260 10.21 17.26 5.33
N SER A 261 11.28 17.82 4.79
CA SER A 261 11.43 19.27 4.57
C SER A 261 10.73 19.77 3.31
N ASP A 262 10.60 18.94 2.28
CA ASP A 262 9.97 19.32 1.02
C ASP A 262 8.43 19.36 1.15
N ARG A 263 7.83 20.47 0.68
CA ARG A 263 6.38 20.69 0.79
C ARG A 263 5.57 19.79 -0.14
N ILE A 264 6.08 19.53 -1.34
CA ILE A 264 5.39 18.68 -2.34
C ILE A 264 5.36 17.25 -1.81
N ALA A 265 6.50 16.76 -1.31
CA ALA A 265 6.62 15.45 -0.72
C ALA A 265 5.68 15.28 0.49
N ARG A 266 5.64 16.22 1.44
CA ARG A 266 4.73 16.17 2.60
C ARG A 266 3.26 16.14 2.20
N ARG A 267 2.85 16.91 1.19
CA ARG A 267 1.48 16.89 0.66
C ARG A 267 1.15 15.55 0.01
N SER A 268 2.11 14.98 -0.71
CA SER A 268 1.94 13.66 -1.32
C SER A 268 1.87 12.55 -0.28
N LEU A 269 2.58 12.67 0.86
CA LEU A 269 2.46 11.74 1.98
C LEU A 269 1.06 11.77 2.62
N LEU A 270 0.41 12.95 2.72
CA LEU A 270 -0.98 13.03 3.21
C LEU A 270 -1.95 12.29 2.28
N THR A 271 -1.77 12.41 0.96
CA THR A 271 -2.55 11.63 -0.02
C THR A 271 -2.25 10.14 0.12
N ALA A 272 -0.98 9.79 0.35
CA ALA A 272 -0.55 8.40 0.52
C ALA A 272 -1.14 7.72 1.76
N VAL A 273 -1.46 8.46 2.81
CA VAL A 273 -2.22 7.92 3.95
C VAL A 273 -3.71 7.82 3.61
N SER A 274 -4.30 8.88 3.06
CA SER A 274 -5.75 9.00 2.94
C SER A 274 -6.36 8.02 1.91
N LEU A 275 -5.67 7.82 0.79
CA LEU A 275 -6.17 7.01 -0.32
C LEU A 275 -6.36 5.52 0.06
N PRO A 276 -5.33 4.81 0.59
CA PRO A 276 -5.51 3.44 1.03
C PRO A 276 -6.34 3.33 2.32
N ALA A 277 -6.35 4.35 3.18
CA ALA A 277 -7.25 4.38 4.34
C ALA A 277 -8.71 4.33 3.90
N ALA A 278 -9.09 5.13 2.89
CA ALA A 278 -10.41 5.06 2.28
C ALA A 278 -10.69 3.69 1.65
N TRP A 279 -9.72 3.15 0.91
CA TRP A 279 -9.85 1.86 0.23
C TRP A 279 -10.18 0.73 1.21
N PHE A 280 -9.32 0.53 2.21
CA PHE A 280 -9.51 -0.54 3.19
C PHE A 280 -10.68 -0.26 4.14
N GLY A 281 -10.96 1.02 4.44
CA GLY A 281 -12.15 1.41 5.21
C GLY A 281 -13.46 1.02 4.50
N ILE A 282 -13.61 1.37 3.23
CA ILE A 282 -14.80 1.02 2.43
C ILE A 282 -14.86 -0.50 2.21
N LEU A 283 -13.72 -1.14 1.96
CA LEU A 283 -13.65 -2.59 1.77
C LEU A 283 -14.08 -3.39 3.02
N VAL A 284 -13.91 -2.83 4.22
CA VAL A 284 -14.44 -3.39 5.48
C VAL A 284 -15.90 -3.05 5.66
N ALA A 285 -16.31 -1.79 5.41
CA ALA A 285 -17.67 -1.33 5.69
C ALA A 285 -18.71 -1.96 4.76
N VAL A 286 -18.44 -2.04 3.45
CA VAL A 286 -19.44 -2.49 2.47
C VAL A 286 -19.94 -3.91 2.75
N PRO A 287 -19.06 -4.94 2.90
CA PRO A 287 -19.53 -6.27 3.25
C PRO A 287 -20.22 -6.32 4.61
N THR A 288 -19.64 -5.64 5.61
CA THR A 288 -20.18 -5.69 6.97
C THR A 288 -21.59 -5.12 7.05
N VAL A 289 -21.85 -3.99 6.40
CA VAL A 289 -23.17 -3.34 6.39
C VAL A 289 -24.21 -4.18 5.63
N LEU A 290 -23.85 -4.67 4.43
CA LEU A 290 -24.79 -5.42 3.59
C LEU A 290 -25.10 -6.83 4.15
N ILE A 291 -24.10 -7.51 4.72
CA ILE A 291 -24.32 -8.83 5.33
C ILE A 291 -25.14 -8.69 6.62
N ALA A 292 -24.94 -7.62 7.42
CA ALA A 292 -25.79 -7.33 8.56
C ALA A 292 -27.26 -7.07 8.17
N ASP A 293 -27.51 -6.60 6.95
CA ASP A 293 -28.85 -6.44 6.35
C ASP A 293 -29.41 -7.72 5.71
N GLY A 294 -28.73 -8.86 5.85
CA GLY A 294 -29.17 -10.16 5.36
C GLY A 294 -28.72 -10.54 3.95
N TRP A 295 -27.76 -9.82 3.36
CA TRP A 295 -27.18 -10.20 2.07
C TRP A 295 -26.25 -11.39 2.23
N SER A 296 -26.25 -12.34 1.27
CA SER A 296 -25.22 -13.38 1.22
C SER A 296 -23.88 -12.82 0.76
N GLY A 297 -22.78 -13.47 1.16
CA GLY A 297 -21.43 -13.11 0.74
C GLY A 297 -21.29 -13.10 -0.78
N ALA A 298 -21.86 -14.10 -1.48
CA ALA A 298 -21.87 -14.17 -2.94
C ALA A 298 -22.57 -12.96 -3.57
N ARG A 299 -23.71 -12.52 -3.01
CA ARG A 299 -24.44 -11.34 -3.51
C ARG A 299 -23.62 -10.07 -3.34
N VAL A 300 -22.92 -9.91 -2.21
CA VAL A 300 -21.99 -8.78 -2.00
C VAL A 300 -20.82 -8.85 -2.96
N GLY A 301 -20.26 -10.03 -3.19
CA GLY A 301 -19.16 -10.20 -4.16
C GLY A 301 -19.58 -9.86 -5.58
N LEU A 302 -20.75 -10.31 -6.04
CA LEU A 302 -21.32 -9.97 -7.35
C LEU A 302 -21.54 -8.46 -7.50
N LEU A 303 -21.97 -7.81 -6.40
CA LEU A 303 -22.15 -6.37 -6.34
C LEU A 303 -20.82 -5.61 -6.58
N LEU A 304 -19.67 -6.18 -6.21
CA LEU A 304 -18.35 -5.59 -6.39
C LEU A 304 -17.71 -5.91 -7.76
N VAL A 305 -18.30 -6.78 -8.58
CA VAL A 305 -17.79 -7.09 -9.94
C VAL A 305 -17.64 -5.86 -10.82
N PRO A 306 -18.59 -4.90 -10.89
CA PRO A 306 -18.41 -3.67 -11.66
C PRO A 306 -17.20 -2.85 -11.19
N CYS A 307 -16.91 -2.86 -9.88
CA CYS A 307 -15.74 -2.15 -9.33
C CYS A 307 -14.43 -2.81 -9.77
N ALA A 308 -14.37 -4.15 -9.78
CA ALA A 308 -13.22 -4.90 -10.29
C ALA A 308 -13.05 -4.67 -11.80
N ALA A 309 -14.12 -4.71 -12.59
CA ALA A 309 -14.10 -4.42 -14.02
C ALA A 309 -13.61 -2.99 -14.30
N LEU A 310 -14.10 -2.00 -13.53
CA LEU A 310 -13.61 -0.63 -13.63
C LEU A 310 -12.12 -0.54 -13.27
N GLY A 311 -11.64 -1.29 -12.28
CA GLY A 311 -10.21 -1.34 -11.92
C GLY A 311 -9.31 -1.76 -13.09
N ILE A 312 -9.77 -2.70 -13.93
CA ILE A 312 -9.07 -3.14 -15.14
C ILE A 312 -9.04 -2.03 -16.22
N VAL A 313 -10.11 -1.27 -16.34
CA VAL A 313 -10.26 -0.21 -17.34
C VAL A 313 -9.73 1.14 -16.84
N ALA A 314 -9.69 1.35 -15.54
CA ALA A 314 -9.32 2.62 -14.91
C ALA A 314 -8.01 3.24 -15.47
N PRO A 315 -6.91 2.48 -15.74
CA PRO A 315 -5.70 3.06 -16.32
C PRO A 315 -5.92 3.74 -17.68
N ARG A 316 -6.89 3.25 -18.49
CA ARG A 316 -7.24 3.86 -19.78
C ARG A 316 -7.97 5.20 -19.62
N ILE A 317 -8.63 5.41 -18.49
CA ILE A 317 -9.34 6.66 -18.15
C ILE A 317 -8.39 7.62 -17.43
N THR A 318 -7.72 7.13 -16.40
CA THR A 318 -6.89 7.95 -15.51
C THR A 318 -5.54 8.33 -16.12
N GLY A 319 -4.99 7.50 -17.02
CA GLY A 319 -3.73 7.78 -17.71
C GLY A 319 -3.79 9.06 -18.56
N PRO A 320 -4.74 9.21 -19.51
CA PRO A 320 -4.95 10.46 -20.24
C PRO A 320 -5.26 11.65 -19.33
N MET A 321 -6.01 11.46 -18.24
CA MET A 321 -6.27 12.51 -17.26
C MET A 321 -4.98 12.99 -16.59
N LEU A 322 -4.10 12.06 -16.18
CA LEU A 322 -2.81 12.38 -15.59
C LEU A 322 -1.92 13.18 -16.55
N ILE A 323 -1.90 12.82 -17.83
CA ILE A 323 -1.15 13.54 -18.86
C ILE A 323 -1.74 14.94 -19.08
N ARG A 324 -3.07 15.05 -19.19
CA ARG A 324 -3.76 16.32 -19.48
C ARG A 324 -3.69 17.33 -18.35
N PHE A 325 -3.85 16.88 -17.09
CA PHE A 325 -3.94 17.75 -15.92
C PHE A 325 -2.60 17.89 -15.18
N GLY A 326 -1.65 16.98 -15.44
CA GLY A 326 -0.40 16.89 -14.71
C GLY A 326 -0.57 16.30 -13.30
N ALA A 327 0.54 15.86 -12.70
CA ALA A 327 0.52 15.18 -11.41
C ALA A 327 -0.09 16.00 -10.26
N PRO A 328 0.17 17.33 -10.10
CA PRO A 328 -0.39 18.09 -8.97
C PRO A 328 -1.92 18.18 -8.98
N ARG A 329 -2.52 18.46 -10.17
CA ARG A 329 -3.98 18.54 -10.32
C ARG A 329 -4.63 17.16 -10.22
N SER A 330 -3.99 16.13 -10.76
CA SER A 330 -4.45 14.75 -10.67
C SER A 330 -4.48 14.27 -9.21
N GLN A 331 -3.48 14.63 -8.41
CA GLN A 331 -3.46 14.33 -7.00
C GLN A 331 -4.60 15.06 -6.24
N LEU A 332 -4.87 16.32 -6.57
CA LEU A 332 -5.98 17.08 -5.98
C LEU A 332 -7.34 16.45 -6.34
N LEU A 333 -7.57 16.10 -7.61
CA LEU A 333 -8.78 15.43 -8.05
C LEU A 333 -8.97 14.08 -7.35
N ALA A 334 -7.88 13.34 -7.15
CA ALA A 334 -7.91 12.07 -6.42
C ALA A 334 -8.32 12.25 -4.95
N THR A 335 -7.81 13.27 -4.25
CA THR A 335 -8.20 13.51 -2.84
C THR A 335 -9.65 13.99 -2.72
N ILE A 336 -10.12 14.82 -3.65
CA ILE A 336 -11.54 15.21 -3.74
C ILE A 336 -12.42 13.98 -4.00
N GLY A 337 -12.06 13.16 -5.00
CA GLY A 337 -12.76 11.92 -5.31
C GLY A 337 -12.79 10.95 -4.12
N THR A 338 -11.68 10.83 -3.38
CA THR A 338 -11.61 10.02 -2.16
C THR A 338 -12.56 10.53 -1.07
N THR A 339 -12.59 11.86 -0.84
CA THR A 339 -13.51 12.48 0.12
C THR A 339 -14.96 12.22 -0.28
N SER A 340 -15.29 12.42 -1.56
CA SER A 340 -16.65 12.17 -2.09
C SER A 340 -17.04 10.70 -1.97
N ALA A 341 -16.11 9.78 -2.24
CA ALA A 341 -16.35 8.34 -2.09
C ALA A 341 -16.66 7.96 -0.64
N ILE A 342 -15.92 8.48 0.34
CA ILE A 342 -16.17 8.21 1.75
C ILE A 342 -17.51 8.83 2.18
N ALA A 343 -17.85 10.04 1.76
CA ALA A 343 -19.13 10.67 2.08
C ALA A 343 -20.30 9.87 1.51
N LEU A 344 -20.18 9.41 0.26
CA LEU A 344 -21.17 8.57 -0.39
C LEU A 344 -21.29 7.19 0.30
N ALA A 345 -20.16 6.60 0.73
CA ALA A 345 -20.18 5.37 1.51
C ALA A 345 -20.85 5.56 2.88
N ALA A 346 -20.63 6.71 3.54
CA ALA A 346 -21.31 7.03 4.80
C ALA A 346 -22.83 7.15 4.62
N MET A 347 -23.28 7.81 3.55
CA MET A 347 -24.70 7.90 3.22
C MET A 347 -25.31 6.53 2.88
N GLY A 348 -24.60 5.72 2.08
CA GLY A 348 -24.99 4.36 1.74
C GLY A 348 -25.09 3.47 2.97
N ALA A 349 -24.15 3.54 3.88
CA ALA A 349 -24.16 2.78 5.13
C ALA A 349 -25.28 3.24 6.09
N ALA A 350 -25.64 4.54 6.10
CA ALA A 350 -26.72 5.05 6.94
C ALA A 350 -28.12 4.61 6.47
N ARG A 351 -28.29 4.38 5.17
CA ARG A 351 -29.56 4.00 4.54
C ARG A 351 -29.63 2.52 4.12
N VAL A 352 -28.51 1.81 4.31
CA VAL A 352 -28.30 0.44 3.77
C VAL A 352 -28.52 0.40 2.25
N ASP A 353 -28.08 1.47 1.56
CA ASP A 353 -28.25 1.63 0.12
C ASP A 353 -27.06 1.03 -0.64
N ALA A 354 -27.28 -0.14 -1.23
CA ALA A 354 -26.26 -0.84 -2.03
C ALA A 354 -25.79 -0.03 -3.25
N VAL A 355 -26.66 0.77 -3.87
CA VAL A 355 -26.30 1.59 -5.06
C VAL A 355 -25.32 2.67 -4.64
N ALA A 356 -25.57 3.35 -3.53
CA ALA A 356 -24.66 4.36 -3.00
C ALA A 356 -23.29 3.75 -2.59
N LEU A 357 -23.29 2.55 -2.00
CA LEU A 357 -22.07 1.84 -1.62
C LEU A 357 -21.24 1.41 -2.83
N ILE A 358 -21.88 0.92 -3.92
CA ILE A 358 -21.18 0.64 -5.18
C ILE A 358 -20.63 1.92 -5.79
N ALA A 359 -21.46 2.96 -5.89
CA ALA A 359 -21.04 4.24 -6.47
C ALA A 359 -19.83 4.83 -5.71
N ALA A 360 -19.82 4.73 -4.38
CA ALA A 360 -18.68 5.09 -3.55
C ALA A 360 -17.42 4.32 -3.93
N THR A 361 -17.55 3.00 -4.09
CA THR A 361 -16.41 2.14 -4.46
C THR A 361 -15.91 2.44 -5.88
N LEU A 362 -16.79 2.67 -6.85
CA LEU A 362 -16.44 3.05 -8.22
C LEU A 362 -15.67 4.39 -8.27
N VAL A 363 -16.16 5.41 -7.54
CA VAL A 363 -15.48 6.70 -7.42
C VAL A 363 -14.10 6.52 -6.81
N LEU A 364 -13.97 5.67 -5.78
CA LEU A 364 -12.70 5.41 -5.13
C LEU A 364 -11.71 4.67 -6.03
N VAL A 365 -12.16 3.72 -6.86
CA VAL A 365 -11.32 3.04 -7.87
C VAL A 365 -10.69 4.05 -8.82
N LEU A 366 -11.46 5.02 -9.32
CA LEU A 366 -10.95 6.08 -10.19
C LEU A 366 -10.00 7.03 -9.45
N ALA A 367 -10.35 7.42 -8.22
CA ALA A 367 -9.50 8.26 -7.37
C ALA A 367 -8.16 7.57 -7.09
N PHE A 368 -8.18 6.26 -6.84
CA PHE A 368 -6.98 5.45 -6.61
C PHE A 368 -6.10 5.36 -7.86
N GLY A 369 -6.72 5.07 -9.02
CA GLY A 369 -6.03 4.99 -10.32
C GLY A 369 -5.39 6.32 -10.75
N LEU A 370 -5.90 7.46 -10.28
CA LEU A 370 -5.35 8.78 -10.57
C LEU A 370 -4.33 9.23 -9.51
N GLY A 371 -4.62 8.98 -8.26
CA GLY A 371 -3.84 9.49 -7.12
C GLY A 371 -2.52 8.76 -6.90
N GLN A 372 -2.49 7.44 -7.02
CA GLN A 372 -1.30 6.64 -6.78
C GLN A 372 -0.15 6.98 -7.75
N PRO A 373 -0.33 7.00 -9.08
CA PRO A 373 0.74 7.40 -9.98
C PRO A 373 1.10 8.89 -9.84
N ALA A 374 0.12 9.77 -9.57
CA ALA A 374 0.38 11.19 -9.39
C ALA A 374 1.28 11.47 -8.18
N MET A 375 0.98 10.90 -7.00
CA MET A 375 1.82 11.09 -5.81
C MET A 375 3.20 10.46 -5.96
N THR A 376 3.30 9.32 -6.66
CA THR A 376 4.57 8.64 -6.93
C THR A 376 5.46 9.50 -7.81
N ALA A 377 4.92 10.09 -8.88
CA ALA A 377 5.65 11.02 -9.75
C ALA A 377 6.11 12.27 -8.99
N LEU A 378 5.22 12.91 -8.21
CA LEU A 378 5.55 14.11 -7.45
C LEU A 378 6.66 13.88 -6.41
N VAL A 379 6.63 12.75 -5.71
CA VAL A 379 7.68 12.38 -4.76
C VAL A 379 8.99 12.08 -5.49
N ALA A 380 8.95 11.34 -6.60
CA ALA A 380 10.14 11.04 -7.39
C ALA A 380 10.82 12.30 -7.95
N ASP A 381 10.03 13.32 -8.35
CA ASP A 381 10.52 14.57 -8.91
C ASP A 381 10.96 15.57 -7.82
N SER A 382 10.51 15.41 -6.58
CA SER A 382 10.87 16.29 -5.46
C SER A 382 12.24 16.00 -4.84
N VAL A 383 12.88 14.87 -5.20
CA VAL A 383 14.15 14.42 -4.61
C VAL A 383 15.20 14.14 -5.67
N PRO A 384 16.50 14.28 -5.33
CA PRO A 384 17.60 13.90 -6.23
C PRO A 384 17.53 12.42 -6.64
N VAL A 385 18.05 12.10 -7.83
CA VAL A 385 17.97 10.74 -8.42
C VAL A 385 18.55 9.65 -7.49
N ASN A 386 19.64 9.97 -6.79
CA ASN A 386 20.30 9.05 -5.85
C ASN A 386 19.50 8.75 -4.56
N THR A 387 18.49 9.56 -4.23
CA THR A 387 17.65 9.37 -3.02
C THR A 387 16.22 8.94 -3.36
N ARG A 388 15.88 8.82 -4.66
CA ARG A 388 14.51 8.45 -5.11
C ARG A 388 14.03 7.12 -4.54
N GLY A 389 14.91 6.11 -4.49
CA GLY A 389 14.56 4.80 -3.95
C GLY A 389 14.07 4.87 -2.50
N GLY A 390 14.82 5.57 -1.64
CA GLY A 390 14.42 5.79 -0.25
C GLY A 390 13.13 6.61 -0.09
N ALA A 391 12.94 7.63 -0.94
CA ALA A 391 11.74 8.46 -0.93
C ALA A 391 10.48 7.68 -1.32
N LEU A 392 10.58 6.88 -2.38
CA LEU A 392 9.48 6.00 -2.83
C LEU A 392 9.23 4.85 -1.85
N GLY A 393 10.27 4.33 -1.20
CA GLY A 393 10.13 3.35 -0.12
C GLY A 393 9.33 3.92 1.06
N LEU A 394 9.64 5.16 1.50
CA LEU A 394 8.86 5.83 2.54
C LEU A 394 7.43 6.13 2.09
N LEU A 395 7.22 6.55 0.84
CA LEU A 395 5.89 6.74 0.28
C LEU A 395 5.08 5.44 0.36
N THR A 396 5.67 4.31 -0.03
CA THR A 396 5.04 2.99 0.04
C THR A 396 4.73 2.58 1.48
N LEU A 397 5.65 2.81 2.41
CA LEU A 397 5.44 2.57 3.84
C LEU A 397 4.21 3.35 4.35
N VAL A 398 4.19 4.66 4.10
CA VAL A 398 3.09 5.56 4.52
C VAL A 398 1.76 5.15 3.87
N PHE A 399 1.80 4.75 2.62
CA PHE A 399 0.64 4.23 1.88
C PHE A 399 0.06 2.97 2.53
N LEU A 400 0.90 1.99 2.86
CA LEU A 400 0.46 0.75 3.51
C LEU A 400 -0.02 0.98 4.95
N LEU A 401 0.62 1.91 5.68
CA LEU A 401 0.14 2.35 7.00
C LEU A 401 -1.26 2.98 6.92
N GLY A 402 -1.51 3.79 5.89
CA GLY A 402 -2.83 4.35 5.64
C GLY A 402 -3.90 3.26 5.54
N GLY A 403 -3.61 2.19 4.81
CA GLY A 403 -4.53 1.04 4.69
C GLY A 403 -4.85 0.38 6.04
N SER A 404 -3.83 0.17 6.87
CA SER A 404 -4.00 -0.37 8.23
C SER A 404 -4.87 0.56 9.11
N LEU A 405 -4.59 1.88 9.07
CA LEU A 405 -5.36 2.88 9.83
C LEU A 405 -6.82 2.93 9.36
N GLY A 406 -7.08 2.84 8.06
CA GLY A 406 -8.44 2.86 7.52
C GLY A 406 -9.28 1.67 7.98
N ALA A 407 -8.74 0.46 7.88
CA ALA A 407 -9.39 -0.75 8.37
C ALA A 407 -9.65 -0.70 9.88
N ALA A 408 -8.64 -0.25 10.66
CA ALA A 408 -8.75 -0.11 12.11
C ALA A 408 -9.76 0.96 12.53
N ALA A 409 -9.75 2.12 11.85
CA ALA A 409 -10.68 3.21 12.14
C ALA A 409 -12.12 2.80 11.87
N VAL A 410 -12.40 2.20 10.71
CA VAL A 410 -13.75 1.79 10.35
C VAL A 410 -14.23 0.61 11.21
N GLY A 411 -13.37 -0.37 11.48
CA GLY A 411 -13.70 -1.50 12.36
C GLY A 411 -13.94 -1.04 13.81
N GLY A 412 -12.97 -0.35 14.41
CA GLY A 412 -13.03 0.07 15.80
C GLY A 412 -14.07 1.17 16.07
N LEU A 413 -14.04 2.27 15.30
CA LEU A 413 -15.02 3.35 15.47
C LEU A 413 -16.41 2.93 15.00
N GLY A 414 -16.50 2.06 13.95
CA GLY A 414 -17.77 1.54 13.47
C GLY A 414 -18.57 0.82 14.55
N GLU A 415 -17.88 0.12 15.44
CA GLU A 415 -18.47 -0.53 16.61
C GLU A 415 -18.93 0.48 17.68
N ALA A 416 -18.12 1.52 17.92
CA ALA A 416 -18.39 2.51 18.97
C ALA A 416 -19.48 3.53 18.61
N ILE A 417 -19.46 4.05 17.37
CA ILE A 417 -20.31 5.17 16.94
C ILE A 417 -21.14 4.88 15.69
N GLY A 418 -21.06 3.64 15.17
CA GLY A 418 -21.72 3.19 13.94
C GLY A 418 -20.90 3.47 12.68
N PHE A 419 -21.04 2.61 11.66
CA PHE A 419 -20.28 2.68 10.40
C PHE A 419 -20.42 4.02 9.66
N PRO A 420 -21.61 4.65 9.57
CA PRO A 420 -21.77 5.93 8.88
C PRO A 420 -20.91 7.03 9.52
N ARG A 421 -20.90 7.13 10.84
CA ARG A 421 -20.11 8.15 11.57
C ARG A 421 -18.62 7.84 11.50
N ALA A 422 -18.23 6.58 11.59
CA ALA A 422 -16.84 6.14 11.44
C ALA A 422 -16.27 6.53 10.06
N MET A 423 -17.07 6.38 8.99
CA MET A 423 -16.72 6.85 7.66
C MET A 423 -16.53 8.36 7.60
N LEU A 424 -17.41 9.15 8.22
CA LEU A 424 -17.27 10.61 8.26
C LEU A 424 -16.00 11.04 9.01
N VAL A 425 -15.63 10.36 10.10
CA VAL A 425 -14.35 10.58 10.78
C VAL A 425 -13.18 10.28 9.85
N LEU A 426 -13.25 9.18 9.09
CA LEU A 426 -12.20 8.83 8.13
C LEU A 426 -12.07 9.87 7.02
N ALA A 427 -13.16 10.54 6.60
CA ALA A 427 -13.16 11.59 5.58
C ALA A 427 -12.29 12.81 5.95
N VAL A 428 -12.00 13.02 7.23
CA VAL A 428 -11.12 14.10 7.70
C VAL A 428 -9.72 13.98 7.09
N LEU A 429 -9.20 12.77 6.90
CA LEU A 429 -7.86 12.56 6.32
C LEU A 429 -7.73 13.09 4.89
N PRO A 430 -8.56 12.68 3.91
CA PRO A 430 -8.48 13.24 2.56
C PRO A 430 -8.93 14.70 2.48
N MET A 431 -9.77 15.19 3.38
CA MET A 431 -10.09 16.62 3.49
C MET A 431 -8.86 17.44 3.87
N ILE A 432 -8.10 17.01 4.87
CA ILE A 432 -6.82 17.66 5.24
C ILE A 432 -5.85 17.62 4.06
N ALA A 433 -5.74 16.49 3.35
CA ALA A 433 -4.91 16.38 2.17
C ALA A 433 -5.35 17.34 1.06
N THR A 434 -6.66 17.46 0.81
CA THR A 434 -7.24 18.40 -0.17
C THR A 434 -6.92 19.84 0.18
N VAL A 435 -7.16 20.26 1.42
CA VAL A 435 -6.86 21.62 1.91
C VAL A 435 -5.36 21.92 1.79
N ALA A 436 -4.51 20.95 2.14
CA ALA A 436 -3.07 21.11 2.01
C ALA A 436 -2.63 21.30 0.55
N LEU A 437 -3.27 20.61 -0.41
CA LEU A 437 -2.97 20.70 -1.84
C LEU A 437 -3.46 22.01 -2.48
N VAL A 438 -4.60 22.55 -2.04
CA VAL A 438 -5.18 23.80 -2.57
C VAL A 438 -4.38 25.03 -2.13
N ARG A 439 -3.74 25.01 -0.95
CA ARG A 439 -2.94 26.14 -0.49
C ARG A 439 -1.79 26.46 -1.46
N PRO A 440 -1.69 27.70 -1.99
CA PRO A 440 -0.64 28.05 -2.93
C PRO A 440 0.75 27.81 -2.30
N SER A 441 1.65 27.19 -3.06
CA SER A 441 3.07 27.20 -2.70
C SER A 441 3.58 28.62 -2.93
N PRO A 442 4.27 29.26 -1.98
CA PRO A 442 5.05 30.46 -2.29
C PRO A 442 5.97 30.07 -3.45
N SER A 443 5.87 30.82 -4.55
CA SER A 443 6.64 30.59 -5.77
C SER A 443 8.11 30.41 -5.41
N THR A 444 8.64 29.22 -5.58
CA THR A 444 10.08 29.03 -5.69
C THR A 444 10.46 29.74 -6.98
N ARG A 445 11.03 30.96 -6.86
CA ARG A 445 11.72 31.63 -7.97
C ARG A 445 12.62 30.58 -8.60
N PRO A 446 12.64 30.44 -9.94
CA PRO A 446 13.59 29.57 -10.59
C PRO A 446 14.99 29.99 -10.10
N ARG A 447 15.75 29.04 -9.56
CA ARG A 447 17.18 29.26 -9.29
C ARG A 447 17.77 29.72 -10.60
N SER A 448 18.11 31.01 -10.67
CA SER A 448 18.85 31.57 -11.80
C SER A 448 20.10 30.70 -11.93
N GLU A 449 20.22 29.99 -13.07
CA GLU A 449 21.48 29.35 -13.47
C GLU A 449 22.58 30.38 -13.37
N PRO A 450 23.74 30.04 -12.80
CA PRO A 450 24.90 30.94 -12.85
C PRO A 450 25.24 31.11 -14.31
N ARG A 451 25.01 32.32 -14.85
CA ARG A 451 25.48 32.72 -16.17
C ARG A 451 26.97 32.52 -16.18
N HIS A 452 27.45 31.45 -16.82
CA HIS A 452 28.84 31.32 -17.21
C HIS A 452 29.18 32.51 -18.11
N ARG A 453 29.80 33.55 -17.52
CA ARG A 453 30.47 34.61 -18.27
C ARG A 453 31.64 33.95 -19.04
N HIS A 454 31.42 33.66 -20.31
CA HIS A 454 32.51 33.47 -21.24
C HIS A 454 33.34 34.76 -21.28
N ARG A 455 34.42 34.79 -20.54
CA ARG A 455 35.53 35.74 -20.78
C ARG A 455 36.25 35.26 -22.03
N HIS A 456 35.96 35.88 -23.18
CA HIS A 456 36.88 35.89 -24.31
C HIS A 456 38.16 36.62 -23.90
N ARG A 457 39.21 35.88 -23.65
CA ARG A 457 40.57 36.40 -23.66
C ARG A 457 41.00 36.47 -25.12
N HIS A 458 41.07 37.68 -25.67
CA HIS A 458 41.93 37.97 -26.84
C HIS A 458 43.35 37.66 -26.42
N GLN A 459 43.99 36.66 -27.01
CA GLN A 459 45.44 36.54 -27.09
C GLN A 459 45.87 37.24 -28.35
N GLU A 460 46.45 38.40 -28.19
CA GLU A 460 47.33 39.01 -29.19
C GLU A 460 48.63 38.22 -29.19
N ILE A 461 49.05 37.81 -30.35
CA ILE A 461 50.38 37.20 -30.66
C ILE A 461 51.21 38.28 -31.35
N PRO A 462 52.55 38.54 -30.99
CA PRO A 462 53.46 39.39 -31.72
C PRO A 462 53.99 38.76 -33.01
#